data_a493559b29630f2181aea237d1357be3
#
_entry.id   a493559b29630f2181aea237d1357be3
#
_cell.length_a   1.000
_cell.length_b   1.000
_cell.length_c   1.000
_cell.angle_alpha   90.00
_cell.angle_beta   90.00
_cell.angle_gamma   90.00
#
_symmetry.space_group_name_H-M   'P 1'
#
loop_
_entity.id
_entity.type
_entity.pdbx_description
1 polymer ?
#
loop_
_entity_poly.entity_id
_entity_poly.type
_entity_poly.pdbx_seq_one_letter_code
_entity_poly.pdbx_strand_id
1 'polypeptide(L)'
;MFARSIFSSYYKLLTGAALALAVVALTGCNEKAAEVAAPGRPVLVATVHYEAETPERSFVGTIKPRIETDMGFRVPGKVAKRLVEVGQTVDVGQPLATLDEVDLKLQAEQAVAEFTAATGVLAQAGAAEQRAKDLRAKGWTTDAQMDTSRAAADEARARLDRAERSVELTKNSLSYATLVADTRGVVTATLVDPGQVVGSGQTAIRVARFAEKEAVVAIPETLVGRAKDGTATVTLWSDADKKYAAKLREVAPSADPATRTFLAKFSLPEAGDKVSLGMTATLTLSDPATERVARLPLSALFSQGSEPSLYIVGDSGEVVLKPVTVKSYESNSVVITGGVPEGAKVVALGVQKLDPAQKVRVVSSLSF
;
A
#
# COMPACT_ATOMS: atom_id res chain seq x y z
N MET A 1 -45.52 106.57 59.25
CA MET A 1 -44.11 106.27 59.19
C MET A 1 -43.71 105.08 60.06
N PHE A 2 -44.45 103.95 60.01
CA PHE A 2 -44.18 102.78 60.90
C PHE A 2 -44.65 101.42 60.21
N ALA A 3 -44.51 101.24 58.94
CA ALA A 3 -44.95 99.99 58.30
C ALA A 3 -43.90 99.31 57.39
N ARG A 4 -42.64 99.69 57.42
CA ARG A 4 -41.56 99.13 56.55
C ARG A 4 -40.52 98.25 57.23
N SER A 5 -40.57 98.08 58.54
CA SER A 5 -39.53 97.35 59.26
C SER A 5 -39.84 95.89 59.59
N ILE A 6 -41.08 95.46 59.52
CA ILE A 6 -41.50 94.13 59.95
C ILE A 6 -41.39 93.12 58.78
N PHE A 7 -41.51 93.54 57.51
CA PHE A 7 -41.46 92.62 56.35
C PHE A 7 -40.04 92.11 55.97
N SER A 8 -39.01 92.87 56.32
CA SER A 8 -37.62 92.48 55.98
C SER A 8 -37.08 91.35 56.85
N SER A 9 -37.60 91.19 58.11
CA SER A 9 -37.06 90.17 59.05
C SER A 9 -37.61 88.78 58.76
N TYR A 10 -38.84 88.64 58.24
CA TYR A 10 -39.42 87.37 57.93
C TYR A 10 -38.89 86.78 56.60
N TYR A 11 -38.48 87.64 55.67
CA TYR A 11 -37.89 87.16 54.39
C TYR A 11 -36.50 86.54 54.56
N LYS A 12 -35.72 87.07 55.54
CA LYS A 12 -34.39 86.50 55.84
C LYS A 12 -34.46 85.22 56.66
N LEU A 13 -35.49 84.95 57.44
CA LEU A 13 -35.72 83.71 58.15
C LEU A 13 -36.22 82.63 57.21
N LEU A 14 -37.11 82.94 56.25
CA LEU A 14 -37.62 81.98 55.28
C LEU A 14 -36.55 81.57 54.24
N THR A 15 -35.67 82.49 53.85
CA THR A 15 -34.56 82.16 52.93
C THR A 15 -33.45 81.36 53.60
N GLY A 16 -33.21 81.53 54.87
CA GLY A 16 -32.26 80.73 55.67
C GLY A 16 -32.75 79.31 55.94
N ALA A 17 -34.06 79.12 56.18
CA ALA A 17 -34.66 77.80 56.37
C ALA A 17 -34.74 76.99 55.05
N ALA A 18 -34.99 77.61 53.89
CA ALA A 18 -34.99 76.95 52.59
C ALA A 18 -33.58 76.57 52.17
N LEU A 19 -32.54 77.34 52.50
CA LEU A 19 -31.14 77.03 52.18
C LEU A 19 -30.59 75.89 53.06
N ALA A 20 -31.01 75.79 54.32
CA ALA A 20 -30.63 74.72 55.26
C ALA A 20 -31.31 73.38 54.87
N LEU A 21 -32.57 73.39 54.37
CA LEU A 21 -33.23 72.17 53.86
C LEU A 21 -32.62 71.64 52.54
N ALA A 22 -32.13 72.56 51.71
CA ALA A 22 -31.48 72.17 50.44
C ALA A 22 -30.10 71.51 50.63
N VAL A 23 -29.37 71.87 51.70
CA VAL A 23 -28.07 71.27 52.04
C VAL A 23 -28.20 69.90 52.69
N VAL A 24 -29.28 69.60 53.41
CA VAL A 24 -29.56 68.27 53.98
C VAL A 24 -30.04 67.29 52.93
N ALA A 25 -30.65 67.75 51.84
CA ALA A 25 -31.08 66.84 50.70
C ALA A 25 -29.92 66.44 49.84
N LEU A 26 -28.72 67.08 49.90
CA LEU A 26 -27.56 66.73 49.07
C LEU A 26 -26.58 65.76 49.77
N THR A 27 -26.78 65.35 51.00
CA THR A 27 -25.94 64.39 51.71
C THR A 27 -26.49 62.99 51.79
N GLY A 28 -27.63 62.70 51.11
CA GLY A 28 -28.34 61.42 51.19
C GLY A 28 -28.09 60.37 50.03
N CYS A 29 -27.19 60.63 49.12
CA CYS A 29 -26.86 59.66 48.04
C CYS A 29 -25.39 59.37 47.96
N ASN A 30 -24.83 58.77 49.02
CA ASN A 30 -23.56 58.02 48.89
C ASN A 30 -23.86 56.53 49.08
N GLU A 31 -24.77 55.98 48.25
CA GLU A 31 -24.81 54.58 48.02
C GLU A 31 -23.54 54.25 47.24
N LYS A 32 -22.59 53.53 47.88
CA LYS A 32 -21.51 52.85 47.20
C LYS A 32 -22.17 52.03 46.13
N ALA A 33 -22.08 52.49 44.86
CA ALA A 33 -22.42 51.67 43.72
C ALA A 33 -21.67 50.32 43.90
N ALA A 34 -22.42 49.28 44.17
CA ALA A 34 -21.87 47.92 44.11
C ALA A 34 -21.21 47.82 42.72
N GLU A 35 -19.91 47.65 42.70
CA GLU A 35 -19.12 47.44 41.51
C GLU A 35 -19.71 46.17 40.81
N VAL A 36 -20.66 46.41 39.94
CA VAL A 36 -21.19 45.34 39.06
C VAL A 36 -19.99 44.89 38.27
N ALA A 37 -19.40 43.78 38.71
CA ALA A 37 -18.30 43.15 38.00
C ALA A 37 -18.69 43.07 36.54
N ALA A 38 -17.96 43.78 35.68
CA ALA A 38 -18.23 43.82 34.24
C ALA A 38 -18.39 42.38 33.74
N PRO A 39 -19.46 42.06 32.98
CA PRO A 39 -19.70 40.71 32.54
C PRO A 39 -18.46 40.21 31.82
N GLY A 40 -17.90 39.10 32.32
CA GLY A 40 -16.64 38.55 31.79
C GLY A 40 -16.70 38.46 30.25
N ARG A 41 -15.61 38.85 29.61
CA ARG A 41 -15.51 38.93 28.15
C ARG A 41 -15.86 37.57 27.52
N PRO A 42 -16.74 37.48 26.54
CA PRO A 42 -17.08 36.23 25.90
C PRO A 42 -15.88 35.68 25.07
N VAL A 43 -15.51 34.43 25.30
CA VAL A 43 -14.42 33.75 24.58
C VAL A 43 -14.89 32.38 24.13
N LEU A 44 -14.44 31.98 22.95
CA LEU A 44 -14.58 30.59 22.46
C LEU A 44 -13.41 29.76 22.97
N VAL A 45 -13.67 28.57 23.48
CA VAL A 45 -12.62 27.69 23.99
C VAL A 45 -12.49 26.42 23.15
N ALA A 46 -11.28 25.91 23.09
CA ALA A 46 -10.97 24.56 22.59
C ALA A 46 -10.41 23.72 23.73
N THR A 47 -10.78 22.45 23.78
CA THR A 47 -10.23 21.51 24.77
C THR A 47 -8.95 20.89 24.19
N VAL A 48 -7.91 20.85 24.99
CA VAL A 48 -6.62 20.25 24.62
C VAL A 48 -6.75 18.73 24.72
N HIS A 49 -6.54 18.04 23.60
CA HIS A 49 -6.46 16.57 23.54
C HIS A 49 -5.13 16.17 22.90
N TYR A 50 -4.32 15.43 23.67
CA TYR A 50 -3.06 14.90 23.17
C TYR A 50 -3.28 13.54 22.52
N GLU A 51 -3.05 13.48 21.22
CA GLU A 51 -3.09 12.24 20.43
C GLU A 51 -1.66 11.81 20.10
N ALA A 52 -1.49 10.51 19.94
CA ALA A 52 -0.23 9.98 19.43
C ALA A 52 -0.03 10.42 17.98
N GLU A 53 1.03 11.15 17.68
CA GLU A 53 1.34 11.52 16.31
C GLU A 53 1.99 10.36 15.58
N THR A 54 1.35 9.91 14.52
CA THR A 54 1.90 8.94 13.56
C THR A 54 2.20 9.68 12.26
N PRO A 55 3.47 10.08 12.03
CA PRO A 55 3.82 10.71 10.76
C PRO A 55 3.55 9.76 9.60
N GLU A 56 2.69 10.18 8.69
CA GLU A 56 2.34 9.42 7.51
C GLU A 56 3.06 9.96 6.27
N ARG A 57 3.50 9.06 5.40
CA ARG A 57 4.06 9.37 4.07
C ARG A 57 3.39 8.49 3.04
N SER A 58 2.87 9.11 1.99
CA SER A 58 2.14 8.41 0.95
C SER A 58 2.92 8.39 -0.36
N PHE A 59 2.90 7.25 -1.04
CA PHE A 59 3.56 6.99 -2.32
C PHE A 59 2.56 6.37 -3.28
N VAL A 60 2.59 6.83 -4.52
CA VAL A 60 1.78 6.24 -5.58
C VAL A 60 2.53 5.06 -6.18
N GLY A 61 1.82 3.97 -6.44
CA GLY A 61 2.33 2.77 -7.06
C GLY A 61 1.28 2.02 -7.87
N THR A 62 1.63 0.83 -8.28
CA THR A 62 0.77 -0.03 -9.12
C THR A 62 0.66 -1.42 -8.50
N ILE A 63 -0.51 -2.03 -8.62
CA ILE A 63 -0.71 -3.42 -8.24
C ILE A 63 -0.14 -4.32 -9.32
N LYS A 64 0.81 -5.17 -8.94
CA LYS A 64 1.42 -6.18 -9.82
C LYS A 64 1.23 -7.58 -9.26
N PRO A 65 1.30 -8.63 -10.10
CA PRO A 65 1.39 -9.98 -9.60
C PRO A 65 2.78 -10.17 -8.99
N ARG A 66 2.88 -10.97 -7.95
CA ARG A 66 4.18 -11.35 -7.39
C ARG A 66 4.99 -12.19 -8.36
N ILE A 67 4.35 -13.13 -9.02
CA ILE A 67 4.96 -14.03 -9.99
C ILE A 67 4.20 -13.93 -11.29
N GLU A 68 4.91 -13.61 -12.35
CA GLU A 68 4.45 -13.59 -13.71
C GLU A 68 5.40 -14.48 -14.53
N THR A 69 4.85 -15.45 -15.23
CA THR A 69 5.62 -16.44 -15.98
C THR A 69 5.45 -16.20 -17.47
N ASP A 70 6.56 -16.05 -18.17
CA ASP A 70 6.64 -16.02 -19.62
C ASP A 70 6.68 -17.45 -20.15
N MET A 71 5.61 -17.87 -20.84
CA MET A 71 5.44 -19.21 -21.35
C MET A 71 5.68 -19.23 -22.85
N GLY A 72 6.50 -20.16 -23.32
CA GLY A 72 6.87 -20.32 -24.73
C GLY A 72 6.97 -21.78 -25.13
N PHE A 73 6.92 -22.03 -26.44
CA PHE A 73 7.08 -23.38 -26.99
C PHE A 73 8.54 -23.84 -26.82
N ARG A 74 8.72 -25.15 -26.54
CA ARG A 74 10.04 -25.77 -26.43
C ARG A 74 10.59 -26.21 -27.78
N VAL A 75 9.74 -26.25 -28.80
CA VAL A 75 10.09 -26.57 -30.18
C VAL A 75 9.67 -25.45 -31.11
N PRO A 76 10.39 -25.19 -32.20
CA PRO A 76 9.98 -24.20 -33.18
C PRO A 76 8.83 -24.72 -34.04
N GLY A 77 8.00 -23.81 -34.56
CA GLY A 77 6.92 -24.17 -35.45
C GLY A 77 6.00 -23.01 -35.78
N LYS A 78 5.00 -23.26 -36.62
CA LYS A 78 3.94 -22.32 -36.95
C LYS A 78 2.81 -22.48 -35.93
N VAL A 79 2.34 -21.39 -35.33
CA VAL A 79 1.19 -21.40 -34.42
C VAL A 79 -0.07 -21.75 -35.22
N ALA A 80 -0.69 -22.87 -34.88
CA ALA A 80 -1.93 -23.29 -35.48
C ALA A 80 -3.15 -22.62 -34.86
N LYS A 81 -3.19 -22.59 -33.51
CA LYS A 81 -4.33 -22.03 -32.76
C LYS A 81 -3.82 -21.37 -31.45
N ARG A 82 -4.47 -20.28 -31.06
CA ARG A 82 -4.43 -19.71 -29.72
C ARG A 82 -5.76 -20.06 -29.06
N LEU A 83 -5.71 -20.62 -27.86
CA LEU A 83 -6.87 -21.19 -27.16
C LEU A 83 -7.33 -20.32 -25.99
N VAL A 84 -6.59 -19.24 -25.68
CA VAL A 84 -6.85 -18.35 -24.55
C VAL A 84 -6.75 -16.90 -24.96
N GLU A 85 -7.46 -16.03 -24.21
CA GLU A 85 -7.47 -14.59 -24.39
C GLU A 85 -6.92 -13.87 -23.14
N VAL A 86 -6.49 -12.61 -23.29
CA VAL A 86 -6.06 -11.77 -22.19
C VAL A 86 -7.22 -11.59 -21.18
N GLY A 87 -6.93 -11.75 -19.88
CA GLY A 87 -7.90 -11.69 -18.80
C GLY A 87 -8.56 -13.02 -18.46
N GLN A 88 -8.35 -14.06 -19.27
CA GLN A 88 -8.90 -15.39 -19.02
C GLN A 88 -8.12 -16.08 -17.89
N THR A 89 -8.85 -16.73 -16.97
CA THR A 89 -8.26 -17.60 -15.95
C THR A 89 -7.95 -18.96 -16.55
N VAL A 90 -6.78 -19.50 -16.22
CA VAL A 90 -6.29 -20.80 -16.68
C VAL A 90 -5.88 -21.67 -15.51
N ASP A 91 -6.11 -22.97 -15.62
CA ASP A 91 -5.70 -23.97 -14.64
C ASP A 91 -4.45 -24.73 -15.11
N VAL A 92 -3.78 -25.40 -14.16
CA VAL A 92 -2.59 -26.22 -14.45
C VAL A 92 -2.90 -27.30 -15.48
N GLY A 93 -2.05 -27.42 -16.49
CA GLY A 93 -2.22 -28.38 -17.60
C GLY A 93 -3.21 -27.94 -18.68
N GLN A 94 -3.89 -26.81 -18.54
CA GLN A 94 -4.80 -26.31 -19.57
C GLN A 94 -4.02 -25.89 -20.81
N PRO A 95 -4.43 -26.32 -22.02
CA PRO A 95 -3.83 -25.90 -23.27
C PRO A 95 -4.05 -24.40 -23.53
N LEU A 96 -2.96 -23.70 -23.85
CA LEU A 96 -2.95 -22.27 -24.14
C LEU A 96 -2.85 -21.94 -25.62
N ALA A 97 -2.00 -22.70 -26.34
CA ALA A 97 -1.81 -22.57 -27.78
C ALA A 97 -1.26 -23.87 -28.34
N THR A 98 -1.43 -24.11 -29.66
CA THR A 98 -0.88 -25.26 -30.35
C THR A 98 -0.09 -24.83 -31.59
N LEU A 99 0.99 -25.54 -31.87
CA LEU A 99 1.70 -25.45 -33.15
C LEU A 99 1.04 -26.38 -34.21
N ASP A 100 1.42 -26.19 -35.45
CA ASP A 100 1.15 -27.16 -36.53
C ASP A 100 2.00 -28.43 -36.26
N GLU A 101 1.32 -29.54 -36.04
CA GLU A 101 1.94 -30.80 -35.58
C GLU A 101 2.30 -31.75 -36.75
N VAL A 102 2.00 -31.38 -38.00
CA VAL A 102 2.12 -32.30 -39.12
C VAL A 102 3.53 -32.90 -39.26
N ASP A 103 4.55 -32.04 -39.27
CA ASP A 103 5.94 -32.47 -39.41
C ASP A 103 6.44 -33.25 -38.17
N LEU A 104 6.02 -32.87 -36.98
CA LEU A 104 6.38 -33.53 -35.72
C LEU A 104 5.74 -34.93 -35.63
N LYS A 105 4.50 -35.08 -36.11
CA LYS A 105 3.82 -36.39 -36.22
C LYS A 105 4.55 -37.32 -37.18
N LEU A 106 4.91 -36.83 -38.36
CA LEU A 106 5.66 -37.60 -39.34
C LEU A 106 7.03 -38.06 -38.80
N GLN A 107 7.74 -37.18 -38.05
CA GLN A 107 8.99 -37.54 -37.39
C GLN A 107 8.78 -38.64 -36.33
N ALA A 108 7.73 -38.55 -35.55
CA ALA A 108 7.40 -39.56 -34.54
C ALA A 108 7.04 -40.89 -35.18
N GLU A 109 6.25 -40.87 -36.25
CA GLU A 109 5.91 -42.11 -37.04
C GLU A 109 7.15 -42.74 -37.65
N GLN A 110 8.08 -41.95 -38.21
CA GLN A 110 9.34 -42.45 -38.75
C GLN A 110 10.17 -43.15 -37.65
N ALA A 111 10.29 -42.53 -36.43
CA ALA A 111 11.01 -43.14 -35.31
C ALA A 111 10.37 -44.46 -34.86
N VAL A 112 9.05 -44.55 -34.84
CA VAL A 112 8.31 -45.79 -34.52
C VAL A 112 8.55 -46.87 -35.57
N ALA A 113 8.61 -46.54 -36.87
CA ALA A 113 8.91 -47.48 -37.93
C ALA A 113 10.35 -48.03 -37.80
N GLU A 114 11.35 -47.16 -37.48
CA GLU A 114 12.74 -47.61 -37.26
C GLU A 114 12.84 -48.49 -35.98
N PHE A 115 12.13 -48.19 -34.91
CA PHE A 115 12.03 -49.07 -33.73
C PHE A 115 11.47 -50.43 -34.05
N THR A 116 10.41 -50.47 -34.85
CA THR A 116 9.79 -51.74 -35.32
C THR A 116 10.77 -52.55 -36.14
N ALA A 117 11.50 -51.92 -37.07
CA ALA A 117 12.53 -52.57 -37.88
C ALA A 117 13.68 -53.11 -37.02
N ALA A 118 14.17 -52.31 -36.07
CA ALA A 118 15.24 -52.72 -35.15
C ALA A 118 14.82 -53.92 -34.28
N THR A 119 13.57 -53.96 -33.85
CA THR A 119 12.98 -55.06 -33.08
C THR A 119 13.02 -56.37 -33.90
N GLY A 120 12.69 -56.31 -35.20
CA GLY A 120 12.77 -57.44 -36.11
C GLY A 120 14.19 -57.93 -36.29
N VAL A 121 15.14 -57.04 -36.47
CA VAL A 121 16.60 -57.37 -36.60
C VAL A 121 17.12 -58.04 -35.33
N LEU A 122 16.78 -57.54 -34.14
CA LEU A 122 17.17 -58.14 -32.87
C LEU A 122 16.55 -59.56 -32.71
N ALA A 123 15.29 -59.74 -33.06
CA ALA A 123 14.62 -61.05 -33.00
C ALA A 123 15.35 -62.08 -33.91
N GLN A 124 15.75 -61.66 -35.12
CA GLN A 124 16.50 -62.54 -36.08
C GLN A 124 17.89 -62.84 -35.52
N ALA A 125 18.67 -61.83 -35.05
CA ALA A 125 20.02 -61.99 -34.53
C ALA A 125 20.03 -62.82 -33.24
N GLY A 126 19.09 -62.58 -32.31
CA GLY A 126 18.95 -63.36 -31.09
C GLY A 126 18.60 -64.83 -31.35
N ALA A 127 17.73 -65.11 -32.32
CA ALA A 127 17.47 -66.47 -32.71
C ALA A 127 18.72 -67.15 -33.34
N ALA A 128 19.56 -66.40 -34.08
CA ALA A 128 20.82 -66.90 -34.61
C ALA A 128 21.84 -67.19 -33.53
N GLU A 129 21.96 -66.30 -32.57
CA GLU A 129 22.82 -66.50 -31.36
C GLU A 129 22.38 -67.73 -30.59
N GLN A 130 21.08 -67.88 -30.34
CA GLN A 130 20.58 -69.04 -29.58
C GLN A 130 20.86 -70.34 -30.33
N ARG A 131 20.68 -70.44 -31.70
CA ARG A 131 21.03 -71.56 -32.47
C ARG A 131 22.53 -71.89 -32.43
N ALA A 132 23.42 -70.83 -32.53
CA ALA A 132 24.85 -71.02 -32.44
C ALA A 132 25.26 -71.55 -31.05
N LYS A 133 24.64 -71.10 -30.01
CA LYS A 133 24.80 -71.57 -28.62
C LYS A 133 24.43 -73.03 -28.45
N ASP A 134 23.29 -73.46 -29.00
CA ASP A 134 22.83 -74.84 -28.96
C ASP A 134 23.75 -75.79 -29.76
N LEU A 135 24.25 -75.36 -30.92
CA LEU A 135 25.22 -76.12 -31.75
C LEU A 135 26.58 -76.18 -31.04
N ARG A 136 27.02 -75.14 -30.41
CA ARG A 136 28.26 -75.09 -29.60
C ARG A 136 28.20 -76.14 -28.50
N ALA A 137 27.10 -76.18 -27.75
CA ALA A 137 26.91 -77.15 -26.66
C ALA A 137 27.02 -78.60 -27.15
N LYS A 138 26.70 -78.85 -28.42
CA LYS A 138 26.85 -80.16 -29.05
C LYS A 138 28.18 -80.39 -29.76
N GLY A 139 29.11 -79.42 -29.70
CA GLY A 139 30.40 -79.51 -30.37
C GLY A 139 30.38 -79.36 -31.92
N TRP A 140 29.30 -78.79 -32.47
CA TRP A 140 29.03 -78.73 -33.96
C TRP A 140 29.35 -77.36 -34.57
N THR A 141 29.89 -76.41 -33.75
CA THR A 141 30.33 -75.09 -34.27
C THR A 141 31.61 -74.62 -33.54
N THR A 142 32.31 -73.66 -34.11
CA THR A 142 33.54 -73.12 -33.60
C THR A 142 33.26 -71.96 -32.63
N ASP A 143 34.17 -71.65 -31.74
CA ASP A 143 34.10 -70.47 -30.84
C ASP A 143 34.00 -69.18 -31.65
N ALA A 144 34.76 -69.01 -32.71
CA ALA A 144 34.67 -67.85 -33.59
C ALA A 144 33.29 -67.60 -34.19
N GLN A 145 32.58 -68.73 -34.61
CA GLN A 145 31.23 -68.59 -35.12
C GLN A 145 30.21 -68.24 -34.06
N MET A 146 30.39 -68.73 -32.83
CA MET A 146 29.58 -68.32 -31.66
C MET A 146 29.83 -66.86 -31.33
N ASP A 147 31.08 -66.38 -31.25
CA ASP A 147 31.44 -65.00 -31.00
C ASP A 147 30.88 -64.03 -32.06
N THR A 148 30.90 -64.44 -33.35
CA THR A 148 30.30 -63.64 -34.41
C THR A 148 28.76 -63.51 -34.24
N SER A 149 28.08 -64.60 -33.91
CA SER A 149 26.62 -64.55 -33.68
C SER A 149 26.24 -63.74 -32.48
N ARG A 150 27.04 -63.78 -31.40
CA ARG A 150 26.89 -62.97 -30.20
C ARG A 150 27.11 -61.48 -30.50
N ALA A 151 28.21 -61.14 -31.19
CA ALA A 151 28.49 -59.77 -31.57
C ALA A 151 27.35 -59.17 -32.44
N ALA A 152 26.80 -59.97 -33.39
CA ALA A 152 25.66 -59.50 -34.17
C ALA A 152 24.39 -59.29 -33.35
N ALA A 153 24.14 -60.12 -32.32
CA ALA A 153 22.99 -59.94 -31.42
C ALA A 153 23.21 -58.71 -30.51
N ASP A 154 24.43 -58.48 -30.01
CA ASP A 154 24.76 -57.32 -29.21
C ASP A 154 24.68 -56.02 -30.02
N GLU A 155 25.10 -56.00 -31.28
CA GLU A 155 24.90 -54.89 -32.22
C GLU A 155 23.43 -54.61 -32.48
N ALA A 156 22.61 -55.64 -32.74
CA ALA A 156 21.18 -55.48 -32.93
C ALA A 156 20.47 -54.94 -31.69
N ARG A 157 20.92 -55.35 -30.48
CA ARG A 157 20.40 -54.84 -29.21
C ARG A 157 20.72 -53.34 -29.05
N ALA A 158 21.95 -52.95 -29.30
CA ALA A 158 22.37 -51.55 -29.25
C ALA A 158 21.63 -50.70 -30.29
N ARG A 159 21.26 -51.27 -31.45
CA ARG A 159 20.44 -50.58 -32.46
C ARG A 159 19.00 -50.37 -31.99
N LEU A 160 18.40 -51.38 -31.35
CA LEU A 160 17.05 -51.27 -30.77
C LEU A 160 17.03 -50.20 -29.68
N ASP A 161 18.00 -50.20 -28.77
CA ASP A 161 18.09 -49.20 -27.69
C ASP A 161 18.17 -47.77 -28.25
N ARG A 162 18.92 -47.55 -29.32
CA ARG A 162 18.98 -46.25 -30.01
C ARG A 162 17.64 -45.85 -30.64
N ALA A 163 16.97 -46.79 -31.28
CA ALA A 163 15.68 -46.55 -31.91
C ALA A 163 14.59 -46.23 -30.87
N GLU A 164 14.61 -46.91 -29.71
CA GLU A 164 13.72 -46.66 -28.58
C GLU A 164 13.92 -45.21 -28.04
N ARG A 165 15.16 -44.77 -27.86
CA ARG A 165 15.46 -43.36 -27.43
C ARG A 165 15.01 -42.34 -28.48
N SER A 166 15.10 -42.66 -29.77
CA SER A 166 14.60 -41.80 -30.84
C SER A 166 13.07 -41.64 -30.79
N VAL A 167 12.33 -42.72 -30.49
CA VAL A 167 10.86 -42.66 -30.28
C VAL A 167 10.51 -41.78 -29.09
N GLU A 168 11.20 -41.90 -27.96
CA GLU A 168 10.99 -41.04 -26.79
C GLU A 168 11.22 -39.57 -27.13
N LEU A 169 12.34 -39.24 -27.80
CA LEU A 169 12.69 -37.89 -28.18
C LEU A 169 11.65 -37.24 -29.08
N THR A 170 11.18 -37.96 -30.12
CA THR A 170 10.19 -37.45 -31.08
C THR A 170 8.81 -37.33 -30.46
N LYS A 171 8.40 -38.25 -29.56
CA LYS A 171 7.18 -38.12 -28.77
C LYS A 171 7.18 -36.91 -27.87
N ASN A 172 8.32 -36.63 -27.17
CA ASN A 172 8.48 -35.46 -26.35
C ASN A 172 8.36 -34.19 -27.21
N SER A 173 9.04 -34.15 -28.37
CA SER A 173 8.97 -33.03 -29.31
C SER A 173 7.53 -32.77 -29.78
N LEU A 174 6.78 -33.81 -30.09
CA LEU A 174 5.37 -33.71 -30.47
C LEU A 174 4.52 -33.18 -29.29
N SER A 175 4.76 -33.65 -28.07
CA SER A 175 4.05 -33.15 -26.88
C SER A 175 4.29 -31.66 -26.61
N TYR A 176 5.49 -31.16 -26.94
CA TYR A 176 5.85 -29.75 -26.81
C TYR A 176 5.22 -28.84 -27.88
N ALA A 177 4.54 -29.41 -28.89
CA ALA A 177 3.75 -28.63 -29.84
C ALA A 177 2.47 -28.05 -29.20
N THR A 178 2.03 -28.57 -28.06
CA THR A 178 0.96 -27.99 -27.26
C THR A 178 1.57 -27.24 -26.06
N LEU A 179 1.38 -25.93 -26.03
CA LEU A 179 1.74 -25.10 -24.90
C LEU A 179 0.67 -25.22 -23.81
N VAL A 180 1.05 -25.67 -22.63
CA VAL A 180 0.14 -25.84 -21.49
C VAL A 180 0.53 -24.93 -20.34
N ALA A 181 -0.43 -24.55 -19.50
CA ALA A 181 -0.18 -23.73 -18.31
C ALA A 181 0.52 -24.54 -17.22
N ASP A 182 1.65 -24.05 -16.72
CA ASP A 182 2.40 -24.66 -15.61
C ASP A 182 1.78 -24.35 -14.24
N THR A 183 0.98 -23.29 -14.17
CA THR A 183 0.40 -22.78 -12.94
C THR A 183 -1.00 -22.23 -13.16
N ARG A 184 -1.81 -22.28 -12.13
CA ARG A 184 -3.10 -21.57 -12.11
C ARG A 184 -2.86 -20.07 -12.08
N GLY A 185 -3.55 -19.31 -12.96
CA GLY A 185 -3.36 -17.86 -13.04
C GLY A 185 -4.30 -17.19 -14.01
N VAL A 186 -4.01 -15.93 -14.31
CA VAL A 186 -4.70 -15.13 -15.33
C VAL A 186 -3.73 -14.78 -16.46
N VAL A 187 -4.19 -14.86 -17.69
CA VAL A 187 -3.42 -14.46 -18.88
C VAL A 187 -3.31 -12.93 -18.87
N THR A 188 -2.08 -12.41 -18.77
CA THR A 188 -1.81 -10.96 -18.77
C THR A 188 -1.43 -10.43 -20.14
N ALA A 189 -0.85 -11.27 -20.99
CA ALA A 189 -0.52 -10.92 -22.39
C ALA A 189 -0.51 -12.16 -23.29
N THR A 190 -0.89 -11.95 -24.55
CA THR A 190 -0.70 -12.89 -25.66
C THR A 190 0.22 -12.21 -26.66
N LEU A 191 1.37 -12.84 -26.93
CA LEU A 191 2.47 -12.28 -27.74
C LEU A 191 2.64 -12.99 -29.09
N VAL A 192 1.76 -13.95 -29.37
CA VAL A 192 1.76 -14.70 -30.63
C VAL A 192 0.34 -14.83 -31.18
N ASP A 193 0.24 -14.83 -32.50
CA ASP A 193 -1.02 -14.99 -33.23
C ASP A 193 -1.02 -16.24 -34.08
N PRO A 194 -2.21 -16.85 -34.36
CA PRO A 194 -2.35 -17.95 -35.29
C PRO A 194 -1.76 -17.60 -36.66
N GLY A 195 -0.97 -18.54 -37.23
CA GLY A 195 -0.25 -18.33 -38.48
C GLY A 195 1.19 -17.80 -38.33
N GLN A 196 1.57 -17.28 -37.16
CA GLN A 196 2.93 -16.81 -36.89
C GLN A 196 3.89 -17.98 -36.70
N VAL A 197 5.13 -17.86 -37.23
CA VAL A 197 6.22 -18.79 -36.94
C VAL A 197 7.00 -18.32 -35.73
N VAL A 198 7.20 -19.24 -34.77
CA VAL A 198 7.88 -18.95 -33.49
C VAL A 198 9.11 -19.86 -33.31
N GLY A 199 10.11 -19.31 -32.64
CA GLY A 199 11.31 -20.05 -32.22
C GLY A 199 11.11 -20.75 -30.88
N SER A 200 11.98 -21.73 -30.58
CA SER A 200 12.04 -22.37 -29.27
C SER A 200 12.42 -21.31 -28.19
N GLY A 201 11.69 -21.28 -27.08
CA GLY A 201 11.92 -20.34 -25.98
C GLY A 201 11.37 -18.93 -26.22
N GLN A 202 10.78 -18.64 -27.38
CA GLN A 202 10.11 -17.37 -27.61
C GLN A 202 8.86 -17.28 -26.73
N THR A 203 8.71 -16.17 -25.97
CA THR A 203 7.52 -15.94 -25.15
C THR A 203 6.29 -15.87 -26.03
N ALA A 204 5.32 -16.73 -25.76
CA ALA A 204 4.05 -16.79 -26.48
C ALA A 204 2.90 -16.20 -25.66
N ILE A 205 2.82 -16.57 -24.40
CA ILE A 205 1.74 -16.18 -23.49
C ILE A 205 2.35 -15.87 -22.13
N ARG A 206 1.82 -14.83 -21.48
CA ARG A 206 2.24 -14.45 -20.13
C ARG A 206 1.11 -14.74 -19.17
N VAL A 207 1.42 -15.45 -18.08
CA VAL A 207 0.46 -15.85 -17.05
C VAL A 207 0.90 -15.36 -15.70
N ALA A 208 0.04 -14.58 -15.03
CA ALA A 208 0.25 -14.10 -13.68
C ALA A 208 -0.46 -15.02 -12.68
N ARG A 209 0.21 -15.38 -11.59
CA ARG A 209 -0.42 -16.11 -10.48
C ARG A 209 -1.47 -15.25 -9.79
N PHE A 210 -2.67 -15.79 -9.62
CA PHE A 210 -3.83 -15.04 -9.13
C PHE A 210 -3.75 -14.69 -7.64
N ALA A 211 -3.13 -15.54 -6.83
CA ALA A 211 -3.25 -15.49 -5.37
C ALA A 211 -2.31 -14.46 -4.69
N GLU A 212 -1.27 -13.99 -5.37
CA GLU A 212 -0.23 -13.17 -4.75
C GLU A 212 -0.10 -11.83 -5.48
N LYS A 213 -0.72 -10.80 -4.89
CA LYS A 213 -0.67 -9.43 -5.41
C LYS A 213 0.24 -8.56 -4.55
N GLU A 214 0.93 -7.64 -5.20
CA GLU A 214 1.87 -6.72 -4.56
C GLU A 214 1.62 -5.29 -5.03
N ALA A 215 1.76 -4.34 -4.11
CA ALA A 215 1.90 -2.94 -4.46
C ALA A 215 3.38 -2.65 -4.73
N VAL A 216 3.69 -2.20 -5.93
CA VAL A 216 5.03 -1.83 -6.35
C VAL A 216 5.12 -0.31 -6.37
N VAL A 217 6.01 0.23 -5.52
CA VAL A 217 6.16 1.68 -5.30
C VAL A 217 7.62 2.10 -5.37
N ALA A 218 7.85 3.32 -5.81
CA ALA A 218 9.17 3.94 -5.80
C ALA A 218 9.31 4.79 -4.52
N ILE A 219 10.29 4.46 -3.67
CA ILE A 219 10.51 5.11 -2.38
C ILE A 219 11.86 5.86 -2.41
N PRO A 220 11.92 7.14 -2.01
CA PRO A 220 13.17 7.87 -1.89
C PRO A 220 14.14 7.22 -0.89
N GLU A 221 15.45 7.33 -1.13
CA GLU A 221 16.50 6.75 -0.30
C GLU A 221 16.35 7.09 1.18
N THR A 222 15.99 8.34 1.50
CA THR A 222 15.83 8.83 2.87
C THR A 222 14.71 8.13 3.65
N LEU A 223 13.80 7.44 2.97
CA LEU A 223 12.62 6.78 3.55
C LEU A 223 12.67 5.25 3.50
N VAL A 224 13.71 4.66 2.90
CA VAL A 224 13.87 3.19 2.81
C VAL A 224 13.94 2.54 4.19
N GLY A 225 14.63 3.18 5.17
CA GLY A 225 14.66 2.70 6.55
C GLY A 225 13.26 2.60 7.16
N ARG A 226 12.45 3.63 6.99
CA ARG A 226 11.06 3.67 7.48
C ARG A 226 10.16 2.62 6.83
N ALA A 227 10.40 2.31 5.57
CA ALA A 227 9.67 1.25 4.88
C ALA A 227 9.90 -0.13 5.49
N LYS A 228 11.04 -0.36 6.17
CA LYS A 228 11.39 -1.62 6.85
C LYS A 228 10.76 -1.73 8.23
N ASP A 229 10.69 -0.62 8.97
CA ASP A 229 10.34 -0.60 10.39
C ASP A 229 8.91 -0.10 10.64
N GLY A 230 8.30 0.60 9.68
CA GLY A 230 6.97 1.20 9.79
C GLY A 230 5.82 0.26 9.45
N THR A 231 4.61 0.69 9.78
CA THR A 231 3.37 0.04 9.35
C THR A 231 3.00 0.56 7.95
N ALA A 232 2.67 -0.37 7.05
CA ALA A 232 2.30 -0.03 5.69
C ALA A 232 0.82 -0.38 5.42
N THR A 233 0.10 0.54 4.81
CA THR A 233 -1.26 0.32 4.32
C THR A 233 -1.37 0.74 2.87
N VAL A 234 -2.22 0.06 2.12
CA VAL A 234 -2.49 0.36 0.70
C VAL A 234 -3.95 0.69 0.52
N THR A 235 -4.23 1.79 -0.16
CA THR A 235 -5.55 2.17 -0.64
C THR A 235 -5.57 2.20 -2.16
N LEU A 236 -6.66 1.72 -2.77
CA LEU A 236 -6.84 1.78 -4.22
C LEU A 236 -7.51 3.10 -4.61
N TRP A 237 -7.13 3.66 -5.75
CA TRP A 237 -7.82 4.86 -6.25
C TRP A 237 -9.28 4.61 -6.62
N SER A 238 -9.63 3.36 -6.94
CA SER A 238 -11.01 2.94 -7.20
C SER A 238 -11.86 2.75 -5.95
N ASP A 239 -11.22 2.62 -4.74
CA ASP A 239 -11.89 2.41 -3.47
C ASP A 239 -11.01 3.01 -2.35
N ALA A 240 -11.13 4.34 -2.17
CA ALA A 240 -10.30 5.10 -1.24
C ALA A 240 -10.66 4.84 0.23
N ASP A 241 -11.85 4.34 0.52
CA ASP A 241 -12.31 4.09 1.89
C ASP A 241 -11.75 2.78 2.46
N LYS A 242 -11.36 1.85 1.58
CA LYS A 242 -10.85 0.56 2.00
C LYS A 242 -9.32 0.55 2.09
N LYS A 243 -8.81 0.30 3.30
CA LYS A 243 -7.39 0.14 3.58
C LYS A 243 -7.03 -1.36 3.62
N TYR A 244 -6.00 -1.75 2.90
CA TYR A 244 -5.43 -3.08 2.90
C TYR A 244 -4.13 -3.06 3.69
N ALA A 245 -3.96 -3.99 4.63
CA ALA A 245 -2.68 -4.17 5.30
C ALA A 245 -1.62 -4.63 4.30
N ALA A 246 -0.47 -3.97 4.30
CA ALA A 246 0.62 -4.26 3.41
C ALA A 246 1.88 -4.62 4.19
N LYS A 247 2.65 -5.59 3.68
CA LYS A 247 3.92 -6.00 4.29
C LYS A 247 5.06 -5.84 3.31
N LEU A 248 6.10 -5.13 3.72
CA LEU A 248 7.30 -5.02 2.90
C LEU A 248 7.89 -6.42 2.70
N ARG A 249 8.06 -6.82 1.44
CA ARG A 249 8.69 -8.08 1.05
C ARG A 249 10.10 -7.88 0.51
N GLU A 250 10.27 -6.85 -0.32
CA GLU A 250 11.50 -6.63 -1.06
C GLU A 250 11.71 -5.14 -1.29
N VAL A 251 12.97 -4.71 -1.18
CA VAL A 251 13.45 -3.41 -1.66
C VAL A 251 14.58 -3.71 -2.64
N ALA A 252 14.52 -3.11 -3.82
CA ALA A 252 15.59 -3.26 -4.81
C ALA A 252 16.93 -2.87 -4.19
N PRO A 253 18.01 -3.61 -4.46
CA PRO A 253 19.32 -3.34 -3.86
C PRO A 253 19.97 -2.06 -4.41
N SER A 254 19.51 -1.55 -5.54
CA SER A 254 19.99 -0.32 -6.18
C SER A 254 18.85 0.65 -6.44
N ALA A 255 19.17 1.94 -6.34
CA ALA A 255 18.24 3.00 -6.75
C ALA A 255 18.22 3.12 -8.27
N ASP A 256 17.08 3.53 -8.79
CA ASP A 256 16.96 4.00 -10.16
C ASP A 256 17.76 5.31 -10.32
N PRO A 257 18.70 5.40 -11.25
CA PRO A 257 19.62 6.56 -11.36
C PRO A 257 18.92 7.84 -11.81
N ALA A 258 17.79 7.74 -12.53
CA ALA A 258 17.07 8.90 -13.01
C ALA A 258 16.18 9.53 -11.92
N THR A 259 15.52 8.70 -11.12
CA THR A 259 14.56 9.15 -10.09
C THR A 259 15.14 9.19 -8.69
N ARG A 260 16.28 8.53 -8.45
CA ARG A 260 16.93 8.35 -7.14
C ARG A 260 16.01 7.68 -6.12
N THR A 261 15.16 6.77 -6.61
CA THR A 261 14.22 6.01 -5.78
C THR A 261 14.53 4.53 -5.81
N PHE A 262 14.24 3.84 -4.73
CA PHE A 262 14.30 2.39 -4.62
C PHE A 262 12.94 1.78 -4.92
N LEU A 263 12.90 0.77 -5.76
CA LEU A 263 11.67 0.03 -6.00
C LEU A 263 11.40 -0.88 -4.80
N ALA A 264 10.27 -0.64 -4.13
CA ALA A 264 9.81 -1.44 -3.00
C ALA A 264 8.54 -2.21 -3.38
N LYS A 265 8.47 -3.48 -2.95
CA LYS A 265 7.34 -4.38 -3.20
C LYS A 265 6.70 -4.76 -1.88
N PHE A 266 5.42 -4.45 -1.76
CA PHE A 266 4.63 -4.73 -0.57
C PHE A 266 3.58 -5.78 -0.89
N SER A 267 3.63 -6.92 -0.22
CA SER A 267 2.62 -7.97 -0.36
C SER A 267 1.29 -7.53 0.26
N LEU A 268 0.19 -7.92 -0.40
CA LEU A 268 -1.18 -7.63 0.00
C LEU A 268 -1.91 -8.95 0.29
N PRO A 269 -1.77 -9.54 1.49
CA PRO A 269 -2.34 -10.86 1.79
C PRO A 269 -3.87 -10.90 1.69
N GLU A 270 -4.52 -9.76 1.95
CA GLU A 270 -5.98 -9.62 1.95
C GLU A 270 -6.54 -9.09 0.63
N ALA A 271 -5.72 -9.00 -0.42
CA ALA A 271 -6.14 -8.56 -1.74
C ALA A 271 -6.98 -9.65 -2.41
N GLY A 272 -8.30 -9.60 -2.19
CA GLY A 272 -9.27 -10.46 -2.87
C GLY A 272 -9.47 -10.09 -4.36
N ASP A 273 -10.52 -10.64 -4.98
CA ASP A 273 -10.82 -10.48 -6.41
C ASP A 273 -11.10 -9.04 -6.84
N LYS A 274 -11.48 -8.17 -5.91
CA LYS A 274 -11.71 -6.75 -6.18
C LYS A 274 -10.44 -5.96 -6.50
N VAL A 275 -9.26 -6.46 -6.10
CA VAL A 275 -7.97 -5.85 -6.42
C VAL A 275 -7.47 -6.42 -7.74
N SER A 276 -7.60 -5.67 -8.84
CA SER A 276 -7.12 -6.10 -10.15
C SER A 276 -5.68 -5.68 -10.40
N LEU A 277 -4.97 -6.47 -11.22
CA LEU A 277 -3.62 -6.13 -11.65
C LEU A 277 -3.65 -4.86 -12.50
N GLY A 278 -2.62 -4.02 -12.37
CA GLY A 278 -2.52 -2.74 -13.08
C GLY A 278 -3.24 -1.57 -12.39
N MET A 279 -4.03 -1.81 -11.33
CA MET A 279 -4.67 -0.72 -10.59
C MET A 279 -3.64 0.21 -9.96
N THR A 280 -3.95 1.51 -9.93
CA THR A 280 -3.19 2.49 -9.18
C THR A 280 -3.55 2.41 -7.71
N ALA A 281 -2.53 2.43 -6.88
CA ALA A 281 -2.65 2.33 -5.43
C ALA A 281 -1.79 3.39 -4.74
N THR A 282 -2.25 3.84 -3.58
CA THR A 282 -1.46 4.68 -2.68
C THR A 282 -0.99 3.84 -1.50
N LEU A 283 0.32 3.71 -1.36
CA LEU A 283 0.96 3.15 -0.17
C LEU A 283 1.14 4.26 0.85
N THR A 284 0.63 4.07 2.06
CA THR A 284 0.88 4.95 3.20
C THR A 284 1.77 4.22 4.20
N LEU A 285 2.92 4.81 4.47
CA LEU A 285 3.84 4.37 5.53
C LEU A 285 3.57 5.22 6.77
N SER A 286 3.29 4.58 7.88
CA SER A 286 3.09 5.20 9.18
C SER A 286 4.22 4.80 10.12
N ASP A 287 4.91 5.77 10.69
CA ASP A 287 5.91 5.51 11.71
C ASP A 287 5.23 5.15 13.05
N PRO A 288 5.89 4.38 13.93
CA PRO A 288 5.41 4.23 15.30
C PRO A 288 5.25 5.61 15.94
N ALA A 289 4.15 5.81 16.65
CA ALA A 289 3.93 7.06 17.38
C ALA A 289 5.06 7.31 18.38
N THR A 290 5.85 8.35 18.16
CA THR A 290 7.01 8.69 19.01
C THR A 290 6.70 9.79 19.99
N GLU A 291 5.67 10.58 19.76
CA GLU A 291 5.35 11.77 20.53
C GLU A 291 3.85 12.02 20.60
N ARG A 292 3.36 12.50 21.73
CA ARG A 292 1.97 12.95 21.87
C ARG A 292 1.89 14.43 21.51
N VAL A 293 0.96 14.78 20.63
CA VAL A 293 0.75 16.16 20.19
C VAL A 293 -0.71 16.56 20.34
N ALA A 294 -0.94 17.84 20.62
CA ALA A 294 -2.30 18.41 20.59
C ALA A 294 -2.41 19.40 19.43
N ARG A 295 -3.50 19.30 18.66
CA ARG A 295 -3.83 20.24 17.59
C ARG A 295 -4.83 21.25 18.09
N LEU A 296 -4.47 22.53 17.97
CA LEU A 296 -5.30 23.65 18.40
C LEU A 296 -5.48 24.64 17.24
N PRO A 297 -6.59 25.39 17.20
CA PRO A 297 -6.72 26.45 16.21
C PRO A 297 -5.57 27.44 16.29
N LEU A 298 -5.03 27.88 15.14
CA LEU A 298 -3.94 28.85 15.09
C LEU A 298 -4.29 30.17 15.80
N SER A 299 -5.58 30.54 15.81
CA SER A 299 -6.13 31.69 16.49
C SER A 299 -6.03 31.63 18.04
N ALA A 300 -5.78 30.45 18.62
CA ALA A 300 -5.56 30.28 20.06
C ALA A 300 -4.16 30.70 20.49
N LEU A 301 -3.21 30.72 19.54
CA LEU A 301 -1.84 31.04 19.86
C LEU A 301 -1.67 32.55 20.08
N PHE A 302 -1.07 32.87 21.21
CA PHE A 302 -0.70 34.23 21.58
C PHE A 302 0.82 34.34 21.62
N SER A 303 1.36 35.35 20.95
CA SER A 303 2.80 35.63 20.99
C SER A 303 3.01 37.10 21.24
N GLN A 304 3.51 37.41 22.45
CA GLN A 304 4.08 38.71 22.77
C GLN A 304 5.57 38.50 23.06
N GLY A 305 6.43 38.78 22.08
CA GLY A 305 7.86 38.54 22.18
C GLY A 305 8.27 37.20 21.52
N SER A 306 9.23 36.47 22.12
CA SER A 306 9.87 35.31 21.50
C SER A 306 9.19 33.96 21.81
N GLU A 307 8.30 33.87 22.78
CA GLU A 307 7.74 32.60 23.23
C GLU A 307 6.25 32.47 22.92
N PRO A 308 5.84 31.45 22.12
CA PRO A 308 4.43 31.16 21.87
C PRO A 308 3.76 30.70 23.18
N SER A 309 2.54 31.21 23.42
CA SER A 309 1.81 30.94 24.66
C SER A 309 0.32 30.74 24.39
N LEU A 310 -0.39 30.09 25.31
CA LEU A 310 -1.84 29.91 25.27
C LEU A 310 -2.49 30.46 26.54
N TYR A 311 -3.69 31.04 26.40
CA TYR A 311 -4.53 31.39 27.55
C TYR A 311 -5.35 30.17 27.96
N ILE A 312 -5.09 29.67 29.18
CA ILE A 312 -5.88 28.58 29.80
C ILE A 312 -7.00 29.21 30.61
N VAL A 313 -8.21 28.71 30.47
CA VAL A 313 -9.38 29.14 31.23
C VAL A 313 -9.54 28.19 32.41
N GLY A 314 -9.46 28.75 33.61
CA GLY A 314 -9.76 28.03 34.86
C GLY A 314 -11.28 27.89 35.10
N ASP A 315 -11.66 27.05 36.05
CA ASP A 315 -13.07 26.78 36.40
C ASP A 315 -13.82 28.01 36.90
N SER A 316 -13.11 29.00 37.50
CA SER A 316 -13.65 30.27 37.94
C SER A 316 -13.77 31.34 36.81
N GLY A 317 -13.40 30.97 35.57
CA GLY A 317 -13.37 31.88 34.42
C GLY A 317 -12.14 32.78 34.36
N GLU A 318 -11.13 32.56 35.19
CA GLU A 318 -9.85 33.26 35.13
C GLU A 318 -9.00 32.72 33.99
N VAL A 319 -8.25 33.60 33.31
CA VAL A 319 -7.32 33.21 32.25
C VAL A 319 -5.88 33.35 32.74
N VAL A 320 -5.12 32.30 32.47
CA VAL A 320 -3.69 32.23 32.80
C VAL A 320 -2.91 32.00 31.50
N LEU A 321 -1.94 32.86 31.22
CA LEU A 321 -1.03 32.71 30.09
C LEU A 321 0.04 31.67 30.43
N LYS A 322 0.17 30.63 29.59
CA LYS A 322 1.22 29.62 29.73
C LYS A 322 2.01 29.46 28.46
N PRO A 323 3.34 29.42 28.53
CA PRO A 323 4.20 29.13 27.41
C PRO A 323 3.98 27.67 26.92
N VAL A 324 4.07 27.46 25.61
CA VAL A 324 3.89 26.14 24.98
C VAL A 324 5.02 25.84 24.03
N THR A 325 5.32 24.54 23.89
CA THR A 325 6.28 24.07 22.90
C THR A 325 5.56 23.77 21.60
N VAL A 326 5.78 24.62 20.60
CA VAL A 326 5.21 24.42 19.25
C VAL A 326 6.13 23.51 18.46
N LYS A 327 5.56 22.44 17.89
CA LYS A 327 6.23 21.51 16.96
C LYS A 327 6.17 22.02 15.53
N SER A 328 4.97 22.39 15.08
CA SER A 328 4.75 22.87 13.72
C SER A 328 3.53 23.77 13.62
N TYR A 329 3.52 24.59 12.56
CA TYR A 329 2.39 25.43 12.16
C TYR A 329 1.76 24.80 10.92
N GLU A 330 0.46 24.58 10.97
CA GLU A 330 -0.36 24.13 9.85
C GLU A 330 -1.20 25.31 9.31
N SER A 331 -1.92 25.13 8.21
CA SER A 331 -2.67 26.22 7.58
C SER A 331 -3.68 26.90 8.51
N ASN A 332 -4.39 26.15 9.36
CA ASN A 332 -5.44 26.64 10.26
C ASN A 332 -5.23 26.20 11.72
N SER A 333 -4.16 25.46 12.01
CA SER A 333 -3.90 24.90 13.33
C SER A 333 -2.43 25.03 13.72
N VAL A 334 -2.17 24.91 15.00
CA VAL A 334 -0.84 24.79 15.61
C VAL A 334 -0.74 23.45 16.33
N VAL A 335 0.37 22.76 16.12
CA VAL A 335 0.68 21.49 16.77
C VAL A 335 1.63 21.76 17.93
N ILE A 336 1.20 21.39 19.13
CA ILE A 336 2.01 21.56 20.37
C ILE A 336 2.37 20.19 20.96
N THR A 337 3.55 20.09 21.57
CA THR A 337 4.04 18.89 22.25
C THR A 337 3.94 18.97 23.77
N GLY A 338 3.72 20.17 24.31
CA GLY A 338 3.64 20.36 25.76
C GLY A 338 3.35 21.80 26.17
N GLY A 339 3.34 22.02 27.51
CA GLY A 339 3.08 23.32 28.13
C GLY A 339 1.68 23.44 28.75
N VAL A 340 0.72 22.62 28.29
CA VAL A 340 -0.68 22.65 28.76
C VAL A 340 -1.13 21.24 29.14
N PRO A 341 -1.87 21.02 30.24
CA PRO A 341 -2.33 19.69 30.62
C PRO A 341 -3.45 19.16 29.69
N GLU A 342 -3.58 17.84 29.64
CA GLU A 342 -4.69 17.14 28.96
C GLU A 342 -6.04 17.64 29.50
N GLY A 343 -7.01 17.84 28.62
CA GLY A 343 -8.36 18.29 28.99
C GLY A 343 -8.47 19.80 29.35
N ALA A 344 -7.37 20.53 29.33
CA ALA A 344 -7.42 21.98 29.63
C ALA A 344 -8.22 22.71 28.54
N LYS A 345 -9.01 23.70 28.98
CA LYS A 345 -9.75 24.61 28.10
C LYS A 345 -8.85 25.80 27.75
N VAL A 346 -8.53 25.96 26.49
CA VAL A 346 -7.73 27.11 25.99
C VAL A 346 -8.60 28.04 25.17
N VAL A 347 -8.34 29.35 25.25
CA VAL A 347 -9.07 30.33 24.45
C VAL A 347 -8.72 30.13 22.98
N ALA A 348 -9.73 29.77 22.16
CA ALA A 348 -9.57 29.51 20.73
C ALA A 348 -9.72 30.79 19.89
N LEU A 349 -10.51 31.75 20.34
CA LEU A 349 -10.76 33.01 19.64
C LEU A 349 -10.86 34.18 20.61
N GLY A 350 -10.28 35.32 20.24
CA GLY A 350 -10.32 36.55 21.05
C GLY A 350 -9.05 36.78 21.88
N VAL A 351 -8.00 35.98 21.74
CA VAL A 351 -6.74 36.04 22.52
C VAL A 351 -6.04 37.40 22.48
N GLN A 352 -6.11 38.13 21.35
CA GLN A 352 -5.41 39.41 21.13
C GLN A 352 -5.88 40.56 22.03
N LYS A 353 -7.01 40.40 22.69
CA LYS A 353 -7.66 41.43 23.49
C LYS A 353 -7.82 41.04 24.97
N LEU A 354 -7.14 39.97 25.40
CA LEU A 354 -7.19 39.46 26.77
C LEU A 354 -5.96 39.94 27.54
N ASP A 355 -6.22 40.36 28.76
CA ASP A 355 -5.17 40.66 29.75
C ASP A 355 -5.01 39.46 30.70
N PRO A 356 -3.79 39.14 31.14
CA PRO A 356 -3.55 38.14 32.18
C PRO A 356 -4.39 38.42 33.44
N ALA A 357 -5.00 37.36 34.03
CA ALA A 357 -5.87 37.42 35.21
C ALA A 357 -7.26 38.03 34.96
N GLN A 358 -7.66 38.36 33.73
CA GLN A 358 -9.01 38.83 33.43
C GLN A 358 -10.02 37.67 33.56
N LYS A 359 -11.24 37.95 34.04
CA LYS A 359 -12.35 36.96 34.03
C LYS A 359 -13.01 36.95 32.66
N VAL A 360 -13.17 35.76 32.13
CA VAL A 360 -13.84 35.50 30.82
C VAL A 360 -15.10 34.66 31.02
N ARG A 361 -16.00 34.77 30.08
CA ARG A 361 -17.20 33.94 29.99
C ARG A 361 -17.08 33.02 28.76
N VAL A 362 -17.07 31.72 29.00
CA VAL A 362 -17.02 30.73 27.92
C VAL A 362 -18.36 30.73 27.20
N VAL A 363 -18.33 30.80 25.88
CA VAL A 363 -19.49 30.78 25.01
C VAL A 363 -19.31 29.67 23.91
N SER A 364 -20.41 29.12 23.47
CA SER A 364 -20.41 28.09 22.42
C SER A 364 -20.31 28.67 20.99
N SER A 365 -20.64 29.95 20.84
CA SER A 365 -20.49 30.69 19.59
C SER A 365 -20.27 32.19 19.91
N LEU A 366 -19.51 32.87 19.06
CA LEU A 366 -19.38 34.32 19.09
C LEU A 366 -20.28 34.91 18.00
N SER A 367 -21.27 35.73 18.37
CA SER A 367 -21.99 36.60 17.44
C SER A 367 -21.22 37.93 17.37
N PHE A 368 -20.78 38.29 16.17
CA PHE A 368 -20.14 39.57 15.88
C PHE A 368 -21.18 40.58 15.39
#